data_bdd154e1473a3a7f66c07f67e364bbbd
#
_entry.id   bdd154e1473a3a7f66c07f67e364bbbd
#
_cell.length_a   1.000
_cell.length_b   1.000
_cell.length_c   1.000
_cell.angle_alpha   90.00
_cell.angle_beta   90.00
_cell.angle_gamma   90.00
#
_symmetry.space_group_name_H-M   'P 1'
#
loop_
_entity.id
_entity.type
_entity.pdbx_description
1 polymer ?
#
loop_
_entity_poly.entity_id
_entity_poly.type
_entity_poly.pdbx_seq_one_letter_code
_entity_poly.pdbx_strand_id
1 'polypeptide(L)'
;MSVLEQLGGDAQAGTTSGARASARTRTFSWHDPAATAAEGLKLSGLEYIRAIAAGELPPPPIAELLGFQIVEADEGRAVFAIEPAEWMYNPIGMIHGGVAATLLDSCMGCAVHTSLAPGVGYTTTDLQVRYIRAMGERTGRVLAEGRLVHGGRRTATAEGRVFGEADGKLIAHGTTGCTIFA
;
A
#
# COMPACT_ATOMS: atom_id res chain seq x y z
N MET A 1 -7.76 36.06 -12.77
CA MET A 1 -9.03 35.39 -12.43
C MET A 1 -8.69 34.08 -11.71
N SER A 2 -9.10 33.97 -10.45
CA SER A 2 -8.81 32.82 -9.58
C SER A 2 -9.73 31.66 -9.93
N VAL A 3 -9.23 30.43 -9.80
CA VAL A 3 -10.01 29.18 -9.97
C VAL A 3 -11.29 29.16 -9.10
N LEU A 4 -11.33 29.97 -8.03
CA LEU A 4 -12.48 30.11 -7.14
C LEU A 4 -13.63 30.96 -7.71
N GLU A 5 -13.41 31.76 -8.73
CA GLU A 5 -14.46 32.59 -9.36
C GLU A 5 -15.33 31.83 -10.39
N GLN A 6 -14.95 30.64 -10.80
CA GLN A 6 -15.71 29.81 -11.74
C GLN A 6 -16.76 28.92 -11.08
N LEU A 7 -16.85 28.90 -9.74
CA LEU A 7 -17.82 28.08 -8.98
C LEU A 7 -18.98 28.89 -8.38
N GLY A 8 -19.10 30.16 -8.71
CA GLY A 8 -20.16 31.07 -8.23
C GLY A 8 -21.40 31.03 -9.10
N GLY A 9 -22.21 30.01 -8.98
CA GLY A 9 -23.62 29.99 -9.45
C GLY A 9 -24.54 30.03 -8.26
N ASP A 10 -25.45 30.99 -8.25
CA ASP A 10 -26.48 31.37 -7.27
C ASP A 10 -26.95 30.25 -6.33
N ALA A 11 -26.48 30.29 -5.09
CA ALA A 11 -27.03 29.50 -4.00
C ALA A 11 -28.21 30.23 -3.36
N GLN A 12 -29.43 29.95 -3.81
CA GLN A 12 -30.62 30.25 -3.02
C GLN A 12 -30.56 29.49 -1.70
N ALA A 13 -30.63 30.24 -0.58
CA ALA A 13 -30.71 29.71 0.76
C ALA A 13 -32.05 28.99 0.98
N GLY A 14 -32.11 27.72 0.60
CA GLY A 14 -33.13 26.78 1.00
C GLY A 14 -32.72 26.12 2.31
N THR A 15 -33.33 26.45 3.43
CA THR A 15 -33.24 25.75 4.71
C THR A 15 -33.88 24.36 4.56
N THR A 16 -33.19 23.41 3.99
CA THR A 16 -33.52 21.99 4.13
C THR A 16 -32.80 21.45 5.36
N SER A 17 -33.58 21.10 6.38
CA SER A 17 -33.17 20.21 7.48
C SER A 17 -32.74 18.89 6.87
N GLY A 18 -31.50 18.84 6.33
CA GLY A 18 -30.90 17.64 5.82
C GLY A 18 -30.65 16.69 6.98
N ALA A 19 -31.33 15.55 7.00
CA ALA A 19 -30.99 14.46 7.88
C ALA A 19 -29.47 14.23 7.73
N ARG A 20 -28.70 14.41 8.81
CA ARG A 20 -27.27 14.06 8.82
C ARG A 20 -27.18 12.60 8.42
N ALA A 21 -26.53 12.32 7.29
CA ALA A 21 -26.25 10.95 6.90
C ALA A 21 -25.62 10.23 8.09
N SER A 22 -26.07 9.00 8.37
CA SER A 22 -25.56 8.22 9.48
C SER A 22 -24.04 8.02 9.30
N ALA A 23 -23.28 8.18 10.39
CA ALA A 23 -21.85 7.92 10.38
C ALA A 23 -21.58 6.46 9.98
N ARG A 24 -20.62 6.26 9.10
CA ARG A 24 -20.12 4.92 8.76
C ARG A 24 -19.07 4.49 9.77
N THR A 25 -19.01 3.20 10.07
CA THR A 25 -18.10 2.64 11.07
C THR A 25 -17.29 1.50 10.44
N ARG A 26 -16.01 1.44 10.75
CA ARG A 26 -15.13 0.33 10.46
C ARG A 26 -14.35 -0.03 11.73
N THR A 27 -14.28 -1.33 12.03
CA THR A 27 -13.47 -1.87 13.13
C THR A 27 -12.36 -2.73 12.53
N PHE A 28 -11.16 -2.64 13.08
CA PHE A 28 -10.04 -3.52 12.75
C PHE A 28 -9.29 -3.88 14.03
N SER A 29 -8.58 -5.00 14.00
CA SER A 29 -7.74 -5.48 15.08
C SER A 29 -6.36 -5.83 14.53
N TRP A 30 -5.36 -5.88 15.39
CA TRP A 30 -3.99 -6.26 15.02
C TRP A 30 -3.32 -7.04 16.14
N HIS A 31 -2.30 -7.80 15.78
CA HIS A 31 -1.43 -8.50 16.70
C HIS A 31 -0.23 -7.64 17.10
N ASP A 32 0.46 -8.00 18.19
CA ASP A 32 1.68 -7.31 18.60
C ASP A 32 2.76 -7.38 17.50
N PRO A 33 3.13 -6.25 16.88
CA PRO A 33 4.08 -6.24 15.78
C PRO A 33 5.50 -6.61 16.23
N ALA A 34 5.86 -6.37 17.51
CA ALA A 34 7.19 -6.71 18.02
C ALA A 34 7.36 -8.24 18.10
N ALA A 35 6.33 -8.96 18.53
CA ALA A 35 6.34 -10.42 18.57
C ALA A 35 6.49 -11.01 17.16
N THR A 36 5.74 -10.50 16.18
CA THR A 36 5.83 -10.95 14.78
C THR A 36 7.21 -10.66 14.19
N ALA A 37 7.78 -9.48 14.43
CA ALA A 37 9.11 -9.11 13.97
C ALA A 37 10.21 -10.00 14.57
N ALA A 38 10.09 -10.36 15.85
CA ALA A 38 11.05 -11.24 16.51
C ALA A 38 11.07 -12.66 15.92
N GLU A 39 9.91 -13.18 15.50
CA GLU A 39 9.85 -14.46 14.75
C GLU A 39 10.44 -14.30 13.35
N GLY A 40 10.14 -13.19 12.68
CA GLY A 40 10.65 -12.89 11.34
C GLY A 40 12.18 -12.84 11.26
N LEU A 41 12.85 -12.33 12.30
CA LEU A 41 14.32 -12.29 12.36
C LEU A 41 15.00 -13.67 12.32
N LYS A 42 14.26 -14.74 12.63
CA LYS A 42 14.77 -16.13 12.59
C LYS A 42 14.71 -16.75 11.19
N LEU A 43 13.95 -16.15 10.30
CA LEU A 43 13.68 -16.63 8.96
C LEU A 43 14.46 -15.80 7.92
N SER A 44 14.69 -16.37 6.75
CA SER A 44 15.03 -15.54 5.58
C SER A 44 13.87 -14.62 5.23
N GLY A 45 14.16 -13.51 4.57
CA GLY A 45 13.11 -12.57 4.19
C GLY A 45 12.02 -13.22 3.33
N LEU A 46 12.39 -14.14 2.42
CA LEU A 46 11.41 -14.88 1.60
C LEU A 46 10.51 -15.79 2.44
N GLU A 47 11.08 -16.56 3.38
CA GLU A 47 10.31 -17.41 4.29
C GLU A 47 9.36 -16.57 5.16
N TYR A 48 9.83 -15.45 5.69
CA TYR A 48 9.02 -14.53 6.49
C TYR A 48 7.83 -13.97 5.72
N ILE A 49 8.05 -13.45 4.51
CA ILE A 49 6.98 -12.90 3.66
C ILE A 49 5.98 -14.00 3.27
N ARG A 50 6.45 -15.20 2.98
CA ARG A 50 5.58 -16.35 2.67
C ARG A 50 4.78 -16.82 3.88
N ALA A 51 5.36 -16.82 5.08
CA ALA A 51 4.65 -17.18 6.32
C ALA A 51 3.49 -16.21 6.61
N ILE A 52 3.70 -14.89 6.36
CA ILE A 52 2.61 -13.90 6.45
C ILE A 52 1.56 -14.15 5.37
N ALA A 53 1.95 -14.39 4.13
CA ALA A 53 1.02 -14.67 3.03
C ALA A 53 0.17 -15.91 3.27
N ALA A 54 0.74 -16.94 3.90
CA ALA A 54 0.06 -18.18 4.27
C ALA A 54 -0.81 -18.06 5.53
N GLY A 55 -0.74 -16.94 6.27
CA GLY A 55 -1.43 -16.75 7.55
C GLY A 55 -0.79 -17.49 8.73
N GLU A 56 0.43 -17.99 8.58
CA GLU A 56 1.22 -18.63 9.65
C GLU A 56 1.76 -17.60 10.64
N LEU A 57 2.05 -16.39 10.14
CA LEU A 57 2.37 -15.21 10.91
C LEU A 57 1.34 -14.11 10.65
N PRO A 58 0.98 -13.32 11.69
CA PRO A 58 0.02 -12.24 11.51
C PRO A 58 0.58 -11.14 10.60
N PRO A 59 -0.26 -10.48 9.80
CA PRO A 59 0.14 -9.34 8.99
C PRO A 59 0.48 -8.13 9.85
N PRO A 60 1.26 -7.17 9.33
CA PRO A 60 1.57 -5.94 10.05
C PRO A 60 0.29 -5.09 10.25
N PRO A 61 0.20 -4.29 11.34
CA PRO A 61 -0.98 -3.46 11.64
C PRO A 61 -1.44 -2.55 10.50
N ILE A 62 -0.51 -2.03 9.69
CA ILE A 62 -0.85 -1.20 8.53
C ILE A 62 -1.62 -1.97 7.44
N ALA A 63 -1.34 -3.26 7.27
CA ALA A 63 -2.06 -4.11 6.33
C ALA A 63 -3.49 -4.35 6.80
N GLU A 64 -3.68 -4.60 8.10
CA GLU A 64 -5.01 -4.70 8.72
C GLU A 64 -5.79 -3.39 8.60
N LEU A 65 -5.13 -2.26 8.89
CA LEU A 65 -5.74 -0.94 8.79
C LEU A 65 -6.24 -0.64 7.37
N LEU A 66 -5.43 -0.87 6.36
CA LEU A 66 -5.79 -0.59 4.97
C LEU A 66 -6.49 -1.75 4.27
N GLY A 67 -6.42 -2.97 4.80
CA GLY A 67 -7.08 -4.15 4.24
C GLY A 67 -6.38 -4.67 2.98
N PHE A 68 -5.04 -4.57 2.91
CA PHE A 68 -4.26 -5.18 1.84
C PHE A 68 -3.56 -6.46 2.32
N GLN A 69 -3.26 -7.35 1.40
CA GLN A 69 -2.63 -8.63 1.70
C GLN A 69 -1.57 -9.01 0.67
N ILE A 70 -0.60 -9.82 1.08
CA ILE A 70 0.38 -10.42 0.19
C ILE A 70 -0.30 -11.57 -0.55
N VAL A 71 -0.16 -11.62 -1.88
CA VAL A 71 -0.74 -12.67 -2.72
C VAL A 71 0.31 -13.51 -3.43
N GLU A 72 1.50 -12.96 -3.67
CA GLU A 72 2.63 -13.70 -4.24
C GLU A 72 3.94 -13.20 -3.62
N ALA A 73 4.90 -14.10 -3.40
CA ALA A 73 6.24 -13.79 -2.96
C ALA A 73 7.27 -14.78 -3.55
N ASP A 74 8.22 -14.21 -4.30
CA ASP A 74 9.38 -14.89 -4.84
C ASP A 74 10.64 -14.08 -4.54
N GLU A 75 11.82 -14.66 -4.70
CA GLU A 75 13.06 -13.93 -4.49
C GLU A 75 13.13 -12.68 -5.40
N GLY A 76 13.30 -11.52 -4.80
CA GLY A 76 13.30 -10.22 -5.48
C GLY A 76 11.94 -9.74 -5.99
N ARG A 77 10.82 -10.39 -5.62
CA ARG A 77 9.48 -10.00 -6.06
C ARG A 77 8.44 -10.19 -4.95
N ALA A 78 7.53 -9.23 -4.83
CA ALA A 78 6.35 -9.36 -3.98
C ALA A 78 5.13 -8.72 -4.64
N VAL A 79 3.96 -9.35 -4.50
CA VAL A 79 2.68 -8.83 -5.00
C VAL A 79 1.70 -8.72 -3.86
N PHE A 80 1.07 -7.56 -3.77
CA PHE A 80 0.02 -7.25 -2.82
C PHE A 80 -1.30 -7.02 -3.55
N ALA A 81 -2.39 -7.28 -2.88
CA ALA A 81 -3.74 -7.00 -3.37
C ALA A 81 -4.52 -6.17 -2.36
N ILE A 82 -5.38 -5.28 -2.86
CA ILE A 82 -6.30 -4.49 -2.07
C ILE A 82 -7.65 -4.37 -2.80
N GLU A 83 -8.75 -4.34 -2.03
CA GLU A 83 -10.07 -3.94 -2.51
C GLU A 83 -10.29 -2.46 -2.16
N PRO A 84 -10.28 -1.54 -3.14
CA PRO A 84 -10.56 -0.13 -2.89
C PRO A 84 -11.95 0.07 -2.29
N ALA A 85 -12.03 0.87 -1.21
CA ALA A 85 -13.25 1.06 -0.46
C ALA A 85 -13.46 2.54 -0.08
N GLU A 86 -14.72 2.93 0.13
CA GLU A 86 -15.13 4.32 0.42
C GLU A 86 -14.34 4.97 1.57
N TRP A 87 -14.02 4.22 2.62
CA TRP A 87 -13.30 4.74 3.78
C TRP A 87 -11.82 5.14 3.49
N MET A 88 -11.33 4.82 2.29
CA MET A 88 -10.00 5.25 1.80
C MET A 88 -10.08 6.56 0.98
N TYR A 89 -11.25 7.18 0.84
CA TYR A 89 -11.43 8.33 -0.04
C TYR A 89 -10.79 9.61 0.51
N ASN A 90 -10.32 10.41 -0.41
CA ASN A 90 -9.90 11.79 -0.17
C ASN A 90 -11.12 12.74 -0.23
N PRO A 91 -10.96 14.04 0.11
CA PRO A 91 -12.07 15.00 0.10
C PRO A 91 -12.73 15.23 -1.27
N ILE A 92 -12.10 14.82 -2.37
CA ILE A 92 -12.63 14.98 -3.73
C ILE A 92 -13.26 13.69 -4.30
N GLY A 93 -13.51 12.69 -3.44
CA GLY A 93 -14.29 11.50 -3.80
C GLY A 93 -13.54 10.43 -4.59
N MET A 94 -12.24 10.30 -4.39
CA MET A 94 -11.38 9.25 -4.97
C MET A 94 -10.53 8.61 -3.87
N ILE A 95 -10.05 7.38 -4.10
CA ILE A 95 -9.08 6.77 -3.18
C ILE A 95 -7.88 7.71 -3.01
N HIS A 96 -7.53 7.98 -1.76
CA HIS A 96 -6.41 8.85 -1.42
C HIS A 96 -5.09 8.31 -2.02
N GLY A 97 -4.29 9.16 -2.64
CA GLY A 97 -3.02 8.76 -3.26
C GLY A 97 -2.05 8.09 -2.28
N GLY A 98 -2.14 8.41 -0.98
CA GLY A 98 -1.39 7.74 0.08
C GLY A 98 -1.62 6.23 0.15
N VAL A 99 -2.79 5.72 -0.26
CA VAL A 99 -3.05 4.27 -0.32
C VAL A 99 -2.16 3.62 -1.38
N ALA A 100 -2.10 4.19 -2.58
CA ALA A 100 -1.21 3.68 -3.63
C ALA A 100 0.28 3.82 -3.26
N ALA A 101 0.66 4.90 -2.56
CA ALA A 101 2.02 5.08 -2.06
C ALA A 101 2.38 4.01 -1.01
N THR A 102 1.48 3.69 -0.07
CA THR A 102 1.68 2.62 0.91
C THR A 102 1.80 1.25 0.25
N LEU A 103 1.00 0.98 -0.78
CA LEU A 103 1.10 -0.26 -1.54
C LEU A 103 2.44 -0.37 -2.27
N LEU A 104 2.92 0.71 -2.88
CA LEU A 104 4.23 0.75 -3.54
C LEU A 104 5.37 0.57 -2.55
N ASP A 105 5.35 1.26 -1.42
CA ASP A 105 6.34 1.07 -0.36
C ASP A 105 6.37 -0.37 0.13
N SER A 106 5.19 -0.95 0.41
CA SER A 106 5.06 -2.33 0.89
C SER A 106 5.56 -3.35 -0.12
N CYS A 107 5.13 -3.28 -1.38
CA CYS A 107 5.51 -4.29 -2.37
C CYS A 107 6.99 -4.19 -2.75
N MET A 108 7.55 -2.98 -2.87
CA MET A 108 8.96 -2.77 -3.18
C MET A 108 9.86 -3.13 -1.99
N GLY A 109 9.49 -2.71 -0.77
CA GLY A 109 10.22 -3.07 0.44
C GLY A 109 10.23 -4.58 0.68
N CYS A 110 9.08 -5.25 0.50
CA CYS A 110 9.01 -6.71 0.59
C CYS A 110 9.80 -7.41 -0.53
N ALA A 111 9.83 -6.86 -1.75
CA ALA A 111 10.70 -7.39 -2.81
C ALA A 111 12.19 -7.33 -2.42
N VAL A 112 12.63 -6.25 -1.78
CA VAL A 112 13.98 -6.18 -1.18
C VAL A 112 14.12 -7.22 -0.07
N HIS A 113 13.15 -7.30 0.85
CA HIS A 113 13.20 -8.21 2.00
C HIS A 113 13.36 -9.66 1.57
N THR A 114 12.66 -10.12 0.53
CA THR A 114 12.74 -11.51 0.05
C THR A 114 14.16 -11.95 -0.37
N SER A 115 15.09 -11.02 -0.59
CA SER A 115 16.48 -11.30 -0.93
C SER A 115 17.42 -11.32 0.28
N LEU A 116 16.92 -11.04 1.50
CA LEU A 116 17.75 -10.89 2.69
C LEU A 116 17.87 -12.20 3.48
N ALA A 117 19.06 -12.41 4.05
CA ALA A 117 19.32 -13.54 4.94
C ALA A 117 18.65 -13.35 6.31
N PRO A 118 18.49 -14.42 7.11
CA PRO A 118 18.01 -14.32 8.47
C PRO A 118 18.82 -13.30 9.30
N GLY A 119 18.12 -12.51 10.14
CA GLY A 119 18.71 -11.49 10.99
C GLY A 119 19.07 -10.18 10.28
N VAL A 120 18.89 -10.09 8.97
CA VAL A 120 19.17 -8.88 8.18
C VAL A 120 17.85 -8.12 7.95
N GLY A 121 17.85 -6.84 8.34
CA GLY A 121 16.72 -5.95 8.14
C GLY A 121 16.98 -4.88 7.06
N TYR A 122 15.94 -4.13 6.76
CA TYR A 122 16.03 -2.97 5.87
C TYR A 122 15.09 -1.85 6.33
N THR A 123 15.32 -0.67 5.82
CA THR A 123 14.36 0.44 5.93
C THR A 123 14.35 1.26 4.65
N THR A 124 13.18 1.72 4.25
CA THR A 124 13.00 2.65 3.14
C THR A 124 13.68 3.97 3.44
N THR A 125 14.48 4.50 2.50
CA THR A 125 15.17 5.78 2.62
C THR A 125 14.55 6.86 1.75
N ASP A 126 13.92 6.45 0.64
CA ASP A 126 13.19 7.34 -0.26
C ASP A 126 12.08 6.55 -0.97
N LEU A 127 11.05 7.26 -1.39
CA LEU A 127 9.94 6.72 -2.17
C LEU A 127 9.53 7.77 -3.22
N GLN A 128 9.67 7.43 -4.49
CA GLN A 128 9.21 8.26 -5.59
C GLN A 128 7.96 7.63 -6.22
N VAL A 129 6.88 8.38 -6.29
CA VAL A 129 5.59 7.90 -6.82
C VAL A 129 5.11 8.79 -7.96
N ARG A 130 4.65 8.15 -9.03
CA ARG A 130 3.94 8.76 -10.16
C ARG A 130 2.53 8.21 -10.22
N TYR A 131 1.54 9.07 -10.09
CA TYR A 131 0.13 8.73 -10.22
C TYR A 131 -0.31 8.91 -11.68
N ILE A 132 -0.86 7.87 -12.27
CA ILE A 132 -1.24 7.82 -13.69
C ILE A 132 -2.75 7.88 -13.84
N ARG A 133 -3.49 7.20 -12.92
CA ARG A 133 -4.95 7.08 -12.97
C ARG A 133 -5.54 7.13 -11.57
N ALA A 134 -6.72 7.76 -11.46
CA ALA A 134 -7.51 7.71 -10.25
C ALA A 134 -8.00 6.28 -9.97
N MET A 135 -8.06 5.93 -8.69
CA MET A 135 -8.56 4.68 -8.17
C MET A 135 -9.85 4.94 -7.39
N GLY A 136 -10.82 4.05 -7.46
CA GLY A 136 -12.10 4.10 -6.74
C GLY A 136 -12.68 2.70 -6.57
N GLU A 137 -13.80 2.57 -5.86
CA GLU A 137 -14.45 1.26 -5.65
C GLU A 137 -14.77 0.53 -6.97
N ARG A 138 -15.13 1.29 -8.01
CA ARG A 138 -15.40 0.71 -9.34
C ARG A 138 -14.16 0.22 -10.08
N THR A 139 -12.97 0.48 -9.57
CA THR A 139 -11.74 -0.09 -10.12
C THR A 139 -11.69 -1.60 -9.92
N GLY A 140 -12.41 -2.12 -8.92
CA GLY A 140 -12.32 -3.51 -8.48
C GLY A 140 -10.98 -3.78 -7.77
N ARG A 141 -10.62 -5.04 -7.65
CA ARG A 141 -9.38 -5.45 -6.99
C ARG A 141 -8.16 -4.89 -7.71
N VAL A 142 -7.23 -4.37 -6.92
CA VAL A 142 -6.00 -3.72 -7.38
C VAL A 142 -4.81 -4.51 -6.89
N LEU A 143 -3.82 -4.69 -7.77
CA LEU A 143 -2.55 -5.34 -7.46
C LEU A 143 -1.43 -4.30 -7.40
N ALA A 144 -0.48 -4.53 -6.49
CA ALA A 144 0.77 -3.79 -6.38
C ALA A 144 1.94 -4.78 -6.46
N GLU A 145 2.72 -4.70 -7.51
CA GLU A 145 3.88 -5.56 -7.73
C GLU A 145 5.16 -4.76 -7.53
N GLY A 146 6.04 -5.26 -6.64
CA GLY A 146 7.40 -4.76 -6.44
C GLY A 146 8.44 -5.74 -6.98
N ARG A 147 9.51 -5.20 -7.56
CA ARG A 147 10.65 -5.95 -8.07
C ARG A 147 11.96 -5.33 -7.61
N LEU A 148 12.83 -6.17 -7.08
CA LEU A 148 14.20 -5.79 -6.77
C LEU A 148 14.95 -5.45 -8.06
N VAL A 149 15.54 -4.26 -8.10
CA VAL A 149 16.41 -3.81 -9.22
C VAL A 149 17.88 -4.08 -8.89
N HIS A 150 18.27 -3.75 -7.66
CA HIS A 150 19.63 -3.96 -7.18
C HIS A 150 19.61 -4.29 -5.68
N GLY A 151 20.29 -5.36 -5.29
CA GLY A 151 20.53 -5.75 -3.90
C GLY A 151 22.02 -5.73 -3.59
N GLY A 152 22.47 -4.77 -2.78
CA GLY A 152 23.84 -4.66 -2.30
C GLY A 152 23.94 -4.96 -0.79
N ARG A 153 25.15 -4.89 -0.25
CA ARG A 153 25.39 -5.17 1.17
C ARG A 153 24.81 -4.11 2.12
N ARG A 154 24.72 -2.85 1.69
CA ARG A 154 24.28 -1.71 2.50
C ARG A 154 23.06 -1.00 1.95
N THR A 155 22.80 -1.14 0.67
CA THR A 155 21.71 -0.47 -0.02
C THR A 155 21.06 -1.41 -1.02
N ALA A 156 19.77 -1.22 -1.23
CA ALA A 156 19.02 -1.88 -2.28
C ALA A 156 18.12 -0.86 -2.98
N THR A 157 17.74 -1.16 -4.21
CA THR A 157 16.75 -0.38 -4.94
C THR A 157 15.72 -1.31 -5.55
N ALA A 158 14.46 -0.86 -5.57
CA ALA A 158 13.37 -1.60 -6.18
C ALA A 158 12.48 -0.66 -7.00
N GLU A 159 11.76 -1.24 -7.94
CA GLU A 159 10.69 -0.59 -8.70
C GLU A 159 9.35 -1.27 -8.42
N GLY A 160 8.26 -0.53 -8.58
CA GLY A 160 6.94 -1.06 -8.33
C GLY A 160 5.88 -0.43 -9.20
N ARG A 161 4.77 -1.14 -9.37
CA ARG A 161 3.59 -0.69 -10.11
C ARG A 161 2.31 -1.11 -9.40
N VAL A 162 1.31 -0.24 -9.47
CA VAL A 162 -0.06 -0.48 -9.00
C VAL A 162 -0.96 -0.49 -10.22
N PHE A 163 -1.79 -1.52 -10.35
CA PHE A 163 -2.64 -1.71 -11.54
C PHE A 163 -3.94 -2.45 -11.20
N GLY A 164 -4.97 -2.23 -12.00
CA GLY A 164 -6.21 -2.99 -11.86
C GLY A 164 -6.02 -4.46 -12.22
N GLU A 165 -6.47 -5.38 -11.39
CA GLU A 165 -6.33 -6.82 -11.65
C GLU A 165 -7.09 -7.25 -12.91
N ALA A 166 -8.32 -6.76 -13.07
CA ALA A 166 -9.20 -7.18 -14.17
C ALA A 166 -8.78 -6.63 -15.55
N ASP A 167 -8.20 -5.43 -15.61
CA ASP A 167 -7.93 -4.74 -16.88
C ASP A 167 -6.44 -4.48 -17.14
N GLY A 168 -5.58 -4.79 -16.17
CA GLY A 168 -4.11 -4.58 -16.22
C GLY A 168 -3.68 -3.12 -16.31
N LYS A 169 -4.60 -2.18 -16.19
CA LYS A 169 -4.30 -0.77 -16.43
C LYS A 169 -3.54 -0.15 -15.27
N LEU A 170 -2.44 0.53 -15.61
CA LEU A 170 -1.57 1.19 -14.65
C LEU A 170 -2.30 2.31 -13.90
N ILE A 171 -2.20 2.31 -12.58
CA ILE A 171 -2.75 3.31 -11.66
C ILE A 171 -1.62 4.21 -11.13
N ALA A 172 -0.54 3.60 -10.67
CA ALA A 172 0.65 4.30 -10.21
C ALA A 172 1.89 3.43 -10.43
N HIS A 173 3.05 4.06 -10.48
CA HIS A 173 4.33 3.36 -10.41
C HIS A 173 5.33 4.17 -9.59
N GLY A 174 6.40 3.52 -9.14
CA GLY A 174 7.41 4.16 -8.33
C GLY A 174 8.71 3.41 -8.25
N THR A 175 9.66 4.05 -7.58
CA THR A 175 10.95 3.48 -7.22
C THR A 175 11.24 3.78 -5.77
N THR A 176 12.04 2.94 -5.14
CA THR A 176 12.47 3.10 -3.75
C THR A 176 13.95 2.78 -3.58
N GLY A 177 14.60 3.49 -2.68
CA GLY A 177 15.88 3.14 -2.10
C GLY A 177 15.70 2.58 -0.69
N CYS A 178 16.52 1.60 -0.33
CA CYS A 178 16.52 1.01 1.01
C CYS A 178 17.93 0.95 1.58
N THR A 179 18.06 1.20 2.88
CA THR A 179 19.26 0.87 3.66
C THR A 179 19.09 -0.51 4.28
N ILE A 180 20.14 -1.35 4.17
CA ILE A 180 20.21 -2.69 4.75
C ILE A 180 21.08 -2.65 5.99
N PHE A 181 20.63 -3.32 7.06
CA PHE A 181 21.33 -3.42 8.34
C PHE A 181 21.17 -4.83 8.94
N ALA A 182 22.18 -5.23 9.72
CA ALA A 182 22.19 -6.48 10.48
C ALA A 182 22.22 -6.19 11.98
#